data_4d13e496e98a680b45b5424e8183cac2
#
_entry.id   4d13e496e98a680b45b5424e8183cac2
#
_cell.length_a   1.000
_cell.length_b   1.000
_cell.length_c   1.000
_cell.angle_alpha   90.00
_cell.angle_beta   90.00
_cell.angle_gamma   90.00
#
_symmetry.space_group_name_H-M   'P 1'
#
loop_
_entity.id
_entity.type
_entity.pdbx_description
1 polymer ?
#
loop_
_entity_poly.entity_id
_entity_poly.type
_entity_poly.pdbx_seq_one_letter_code
_entity_poly.pdbx_strand_id
1 'polypeptide(L)'
;MLLIKVALVLCLALPPAVLVAAESTRFSWSELSAAQRQILAPLESEWPRIGHEQRRRWMALADRYPKMTPAEQKRIQERMQDWAKLT
;
A
#
# COMPACT_ATOMS: atom_id res chain seq x y z
N MET A 1 -10.86 35.60 -27.64
CA MET A 1 -9.78 34.74 -28.06
C MET A 1 -8.68 34.62 -27.04
N LEU A 2 -8.28 35.71 -26.41
CA LEU A 2 -7.23 35.68 -25.37
C LEU A 2 -7.65 34.96 -24.12
N LEU A 3 -8.94 34.90 -23.81
CA LEU A 3 -9.45 34.24 -22.62
C LEU A 3 -9.30 32.71 -22.63
N ILE A 4 -9.27 32.11 -23.81
CA ILE A 4 -9.15 30.66 -23.95
C ILE A 4 -7.73 30.18 -23.57
N LYS A 5 -6.72 30.96 -23.82
CA LYS A 5 -5.33 30.63 -23.49
C LYS A 5 -5.07 30.66 -21.98
N VAL A 6 -5.74 31.53 -21.27
CA VAL A 6 -5.58 31.66 -19.82
C VAL A 6 -6.17 30.44 -19.09
N ALA A 7 -7.29 29.91 -19.59
CA ALA A 7 -7.90 28.74 -19.00
C ALA A 7 -7.03 27.48 -19.10
N LEU A 8 -6.27 27.35 -20.18
CA LEU A 8 -5.37 26.22 -20.39
C LEU A 8 -4.18 26.23 -19.41
N VAL A 9 -3.69 27.42 -19.08
CA VAL A 9 -2.56 27.53 -18.15
C VAL A 9 -2.94 27.10 -16.74
N LEU A 10 -4.19 27.35 -16.34
CA LEU A 10 -4.67 26.95 -15.01
C LEU A 10 -4.76 25.43 -14.83
N CYS A 11 -5.02 24.69 -15.89
CA CYS A 11 -5.09 23.23 -15.82
C CYS A 11 -3.72 22.56 -15.60
N LEU A 12 -2.64 23.27 -15.89
CA LEU A 12 -1.29 22.74 -15.73
C LEU A 12 -0.67 23.06 -14.37
N ALA A 13 -1.40 23.74 -13.51
CA ALA A 13 -0.89 24.24 -12.25
C ALA A 13 -1.05 23.27 -11.09
N LEU A 14 -1.28 21.96 -11.32
CA LEU A 14 -1.35 20.97 -10.27
C LEU A 14 0.03 20.78 -9.64
N PRO A 15 0.17 21.02 -8.32
CA PRO A 15 1.46 20.88 -7.67
C PRO A 15 1.88 19.43 -7.58
N PRO A 16 3.17 19.10 -7.82
CA PRO A 16 3.66 17.72 -7.72
C PRO A 16 3.49 17.11 -6.33
N ALA A 17 3.38 17.94 -5.30
CA ALA A 17 3.18 17.48 -3.93
C ALA A 17 1.88 16.69 -3.76
N VAL A 18 0.84 16.99 -4.54
CA VAL A 18 -0.43 16.27 -4.50
C VAL A 18 -0.27 14.84 -4.98
N LEU A 19 0.54 14.61 -6.02
CA LEU A 19 0.81 13.27 -6.53
C LEU A 19 1.59 12.42 -5.52
N VAL A 20 2.56 13.01 -4.83
CA VAL A 20 3.34 12.31 -3.80
C VAL A 20 2.45 11.92 -2.62
N ALA A 21 1.55 12.82 -2.21
CA ALA A 21 0.62 12.53 -1.13
C ALA A 21 -0.35 11.41 -1.53
N ALA A 22 -0.83 11.40 -2.78
CA ALA A 22 -1.71 10.34 -3.28
C ALA A 22 -0.99 8.98 -3.29
N GLU A 23 0.28 8.95 -3.68
CA GLU A 23 1.07 7.72 -3.67
C GLU A 23 1.31 7.21 -2.25
N SER A 24 1.59 8.10 -1.30
CA SER A 24 1.86 7.71 0.08
C SER A 24 0.61 7.18 0.81
N THR A 25 -0.60 7.52 0.30
CA THR A 25 -1.85 6.99 0.86
C THR A 25 -2.29 5.69 0.18
N ARG A 26 -1.65 5.30 -0.91
CA ARG A 26 -1.98 4.05 -1.59
C ARG A 26 -1.67 2.86 -0.70
N PHE A 27 -2.57 1.88 -0.75
CA PHE A 27 -2.48 0.68 0.07
C PHE A 27 -2.48 1.00 1.58
N SER A 28 -3.21 2.07 1.98
CA SER A 28 -3.42 2.32 3.40
C SER A 28 -4.21 1.16 4.00
N TRP A 29 -4.05 0.93 5.30
CA TRP A 29 -4.69 -0.21 5.95
C TRP A 29 -6.21 -0.21 5.76
N SER A 30 -6.84 0.95 5.83
CA SER A 30 -8.29 1.07 5.67
C SER A 30 -8.77 0.74 4.25
N GLU A 31 -7.91 0.84 3.25
CA GLU A 31 -8.24 0.53 1.87
C GLU A 31 -8.10 -0.96 1.55
N LEU A 32 -7.46 -1.73 2.41
CA LEU A 32 -7.31 -3.16 2.21
C LEU A 32 -8.66 -3.87 2.36
N SER A 33 -8.84 -4.98 1.64
CA SER A 33 -10.00 -5.83 1.81
C SER A 33 -9.96 -6.50 3.18
N ALA A 34 -11.11 -7.01 3.63
CA ALA A 34 -11.17 -7.75 4.89
C ALA A 34 -10.24 -8.96 4.88
N ALA A 35 -10.18 -9.68 3.74
CA ALA A 35 -9.29 -10.83 3.59
C ALA A 35 -7.81 -10.43 3.68
N GLN A 36 -7.43 -9.34 3.02
CA GLN A 36 -6.06 -8.84 3.06
C GLN A 36 -5.66 -8.42 4.47
N ARG A 37 -6.54 -7.69 5.16
CA ARG A 37 -6.28 -7.29 6.55
C ARG A 37 -6.12 -8.50 7.48
N GLN A 38 -6.91 -9.53 7.26
CA GLN A 38 -6.82 -10.74 8.06
C GLN A 38 -5.47 -11.44 7.86
N ILE A 39 -5.03 -11.56 6.61
CA ILE A 39 -3.75 -12.19 6.28
C ILE A 39 -2.57 -11.36 6.80
N LEU A 40 -2.64 -10.05 6.64
CA LEU A 40 -1.55 -9.14 6.99
C LEU A 40 -1.66 -8.61 8.43
N ALA A 41 -2.56 -9.15 9.24
CA ALA A 41 -2.81 -8.68 10.60
C ALA A 41 -1.54 -8.52 11.46
N PRO A 42 -0.53 -9.40 11.40
CA PRO A 42 0.70 -9.20 12.16
C PRO A 42 1.44 -7.90 11.85
N LEU A 43 1.18 -7.30 10.66
CA LEU A 43 1.83 -6.07 10.23
C LEU A 43 0.99 -4.83 10.48
N GLU A 44 -0.20 -4.96 11.07
CA GLU A 44 -1.14 -3.84 11.19
C GLU A 44 -0.55 -2.63 11.91
N SER A 45 0.08 -2.84 13.06
CA SER A 45 0.65 -1.74 13.85
C SER A 45 1.82 -1.05 13.13
N GLU A 46 2.53 -1.78 12.27
CA GLU A 46 3.68 -1.26 11.54
C GLU A 46 3.31 -0.73 10.17
N TRP A 47 2.10 -0.99 9.69
CA TRP A 47 1.69 -0.66 8.33
C TRP A 47 1.91 0.80 7.95
N PRO A 48 1.60 1.78 8.81
CA PRO A 48 1.85 3.19 8.47
C PRO A 48 3.31 3.53 8.22
N ARG A 49 4.24 2.76 8.80
CA ARG A 49 5.69 2.97 8.63
C ARG A 49 6.27 2.23 7.46
N ILE A 50 5.53 1.28 6.90
CA ILE A 50 5.98 0.49 5.75
C ILE A 50 5.88 1.35 4.50
N GLY A 51 6.98 1.42 3.73
CA GLY A 51 7.03 2.18 2.49
C GLY A 51 6.12 1.61 1.42
N HIS A 52 5.76 2.44 0.43
CA HIS A 52 4.84 2.07 -0.64
C HIS A 52 5.25 0.78 -1.36
N GLU A 53 6.53 0.65 -1.75
CA GLU A 53 7.02 -0.54 -2.45
C GLU A 53 6.91 -1.80 -1.60
N GLN A 54 7.22 -1.69 -0.32
CA GLN A 54 7.13 -2.82 0.59
C GLN A 54 5.67 -3.22 0.84
N ARG A 55 4.77 -2.24 0.97
CA ARG A 55 3.32 -2.52 1.07
C ARG A 55 2.84 -3.28 -0.15
N ARG A 56 3.27 -2.83 -1.33
CA ARG A 56 2.87 -3.48 -2.59
C ARG A 56 3.30 -4.95 -2.62
N ARG A 57 4.50 -5.24 -2.14
CA ARG A 57 5.01 -6.62 -2.07
C ARG A 57 4.20 -7.47 -1.10
N TRP A 58 3.86 -6.92 0.06
CA TRP A 58 3.02 -7.63 1.02
C TRP A 58 1.62 -7.88 0.45
N MET A 59 1.07 -6.93 -0.27
CA MET A 59 -0.23 -7.07 -0.92
C MET A 59 -0.22 -8.20 -1.96
N ALA A 60 0.82 -8.25 -2.79
CA ALA A 60 0.97 -9.32 -3.78
C ALA A 60 1.07 -10.68 -3.11
N LEU A 61 1.76 -10.75 -1.98
CA LEU A 61 1.90 -11.98 -1.20
C LEU A 61 0.55 -12.39 -0.61
N ALA A 62 -0.21 -11.43 -0.07
CA ALA A 62 -1.53 -11.69 0.48
C ALA A 62 -2.49 -12.26 -0.57
N ASP A 63 -2.40 -11.77 -1.81
CA ASP A 63 -3.24 -12.26 -2.90
C ASP A 63 -2.96 -13.71 -3.25
N ARG A 64 -1.73 -14.17 -3.07
CA ARG A 64 -1.34 -15.56 -3.34
C ARG A 64 -1.53 -16.49 -2.15
N TYR A 65 -1.63 -15.92 -0.96
CA TYR A 65 -1.70 -16.65 0.29
C TYR A 65 -2.78 -17.76 0.31
N PRO A 66 -4.02 -17.52 -0.14
CA PRO A 66 -5.04 -18.56 -0.10
C PRO A 66 -4.72 -19.79 -0.93
N LYS A 67 -3.84 -19.66 -1.93
CA LYS A 67 -3.45 -20.77 -2.81
C LYS A 67 -2.20 -21.49 -2.33
N MET A 68 -1.60 -21.03 -1.24
CA MET A 68 -0.39 -21.63 -0.70
C MET A 68 -0.73 -22.88 0.14
N THR A 69 0.25 -23.77 0.26
CA THR A 69 0.13 -24.91 1.17
C THR A 69 0.13 -24.43 2.62
N PRO A 70 -0.40 -25.22 3.56
CA PRO A 70 -0.34 -24.86 4.98
C PRO A 70 1.06 -24.54 5.48
N ALA A 71 2.06 -25.30 5.01
CA ALA A 71 3.45 -25.07 5.40
C ALA A 71 3.97 -23.73 4.89
N GLU A 72 3.63 -23.37 3.66
CA GLU A 72 3.99 -22.07 3.09
C GLU A 72 3.30 -20.93 3.82
N GLN A 73 2.01 -21.08 4.12
CA GLN A 73 1.25 -20.10 4.89
C GLN A 73 1.87 -19.86 6.25
N LYS A 74 2.27 -20.92 6.92
CA LYS A 74 2.93 -20.82 8.23
C LYS A 74 4.24 -20.04 8.13
N ARG A 75 5.05 -20.31 7.12
CA ARG A 75 6.31 -19.59 6.92
C ARG A 75 6.08 -18.10 6.67
N ILE A 76 5.03 -17.76 5.92
CA ILE A 76 4.68 -16.36 5.66
C ILE A 76 4.25 -15.68 6.96
N GLN A 77 3.44 -16.35 7.79
CA GLN A 77 3.02 -15.81 9.08
C GLN A 77 4.23 -15.55 9.98
N GLU A 78 5.15 -16.48 10.05
CA GLU A 78 6.37 -16.33 10.85
C GLU A 78 7.23 -15.17 10.34
N ARG A 79 7.35 -15.04 9.02
CA ARG A 79 8.12 -13.95 8.42
C ARG A 79 7.51 -12.59 8.77
N MET A 80 6.19 -12.46 8.72
CA MET A 80 5.52 -11.21 9.10
C MET A 80 5.76 -10.87 10.56
N GLN A 81 5.66 -11.86 11.44
CA GLN A 81 5.90 -11.66 12.86
C GLN A 81 7.34 -11.22 13.14
N ASP A 82 8.29 -11.86 12.48
CA ASP A 82 9.70 -11.50 12.62
C ASP A 82 9.98 -10.10 12.10
N TRP A 83 9.39 -9.78 10.95
CA TRP A 83 9.56 -8.45 10.36
C TRP A 83 9.00 -7.36 11.26
N ALA A 84 7.85 -7.61 11.87
CA ALA A 84 7.22 -6.65 12.78
C ALA A 84 8.08 -6.40 14.02
N LYS A 85 8.80 -7.42 14.50
CA LYS A 85 9.69 -7.28 15.67
C LYS A 85 10.93 -6.43 15.37
N LEU A 86 11.35 -6.37 14.11
CA LEU A 86 12.55 -5.61 13.72
C LEU A 86 12.27 -4.11 13.60
N THR A 87 11.06 -3.71 13.52
CA THR A 87 10.66 -2.31 13.45
C THR A 87 10.17 -1.83 14.80
#